data_d1e1f9f2552252ea6902f3b9ec09fc0b
#
_entry.id   d1e1f9f2552252ea6902f3b9ec09fc0b
#
_cell.length_a   1.000
_cell.length_b   1.000
_cell.length_c   1.000
_cell.angle_alpha   90.00
_cell.angle_beta   90.00
_cell.angle_gamma   90.00
#
_symmetry.space_group_name_H-M   'P 1'
#
loop_
_entity.id
_entity.type
_entity.pdbx_description
1 polymer ?
#
loop_
_entity_poly.entity_id
_entity_poly.type
_entity_poly.pdbx_seq_one_letter_code
_entity_poly.pdbx_strand_id
1 'polypeptide(L)'
;MVHKKTRKNYYKNSAAKRRTKRIQHVLSLLKIFAGLSLVAVMSFAFIFSYDLFTQSGYFKTVHLNIQGCRTLDKKTVLAQAKLSRGLNIFSVNLSTTRKRLLAHPWISEAEVSREIPSGIHIRIKEHEPLAIIDINRKFLLNNQGRLFKEWEASDPVNLPVVDGLAFSDLNVGDGSYSRPFNAVMTVLKLGKNNGSILTNKEIRKIEVDKDIGLTIYASNSLGALKLGYDDYPSKYKRLQEVLFYLKKNQNIPILNSIDLNNPNRIVVNLNQEKQPAAGHKEV
;
A
#
# COMPACT_ATOMS: atom_id res chain seq x y z
N MET A 1 -99.00 -29.35 40.09
CA MET A 1 -97.66 -29.99 40.31
C MET A 1 -96.56 -28.97 40.11
N VAL A 2 -95.92 -28.52 41.18
CA VAL A 2 -94.86 -27.50 41.10
C VAL A 2 -93.52 -28.21 41.19
N HIS A 3 -92.73 -28.19 40.11
CA HIS A 3 -91.38 -28.73 40.09
C HIS A 3 -90.40 -27.79 40.80
N LYS A 4 -89.89 -28.18 41.94
CA LYS A 4 -88.85 -27.52 42.73
C LYS A 4 -87.51 -27.75 42.02
N LYS A 5 -86.96 -26.72 41.38
CA LYS A 5 -85.57 -26.73 40.85
C LYS A 5 -84.57 -26.69 41.98
N THR A 6 -83.85 -27.78 42.23
CA THR A 6 -82.73 -27.84 43.17
C THR A 6 -81.53 -27.00 42.66
N ARG A 7 -81.15 -25.93 43.40
CA ARG A 7 -79.97 -25.18 43.14
C ARG A 7 -78.75 -26.03 43.44
N LYS A 8 -77.93 -26.36 42.42
CA LYS A 8 -76.66 -26.99 42.60
C LYS A 8 -75.72 -25.94 43.23
N ASN A 9 -75.34 -26.16 44.49
CA ASN A 9 -74.29 -25.33 45.19
C ASN A 9 -72.93 -25.64 44.61
N TYR A 10 -72.42 -24.72 43.76
CA TYR A 10 -71.05 -24.76 43.26
C TYR A 10 -70.13 -24.25 44.40
N TYR A 11 -69.74 -25.10 45.33
CA TYR A 11 -68.62 -24.81 46.21
C TYR A 11 -67.37 -24.82 45.37
N LYS A 12 -66.92 -23.65 44.93
CA LYS A 12 -65.62 -23.44 44.31
C LYS A 12 -64.55 -23.77 45.33
N ASN A 13 -63.92 -24.95 45.22
CA ASN A 13 -62.89 -25.44 46.13
C ASN A 13 -61.65 -24.53 46.02
N SER A 14 -61.66 -23.41 46.74
CA SER A 14 -60.63 -22.34 46.68
C SER A 14 -59.25 -22.84 47.12
N ALA A 15 -59.21 -23.87 47.95
CA ALA A 15 -58.00 -24.53 48.40
C ALA A 15 -57.29 -25.32 47.29
N ALA A 16 -58.09 -26.07 46.48
CA ALA A 16 -57.55 -26.80 45.34
C ALA A 16 -56.97 -25.83 44.25
N LYS A 17 -57.66 -24.71 43.98
CA LYS A 17 -57.17 -23.66 43.07
C LYS A 17 -55.91 -22.98 43.55
N ARG A 18 -55.74 -22.78 44.85
CA ARG A 18 -54.51 -22.22 45.42
C ARG A 18 -53.36 -23.23 45.35
N ARG A 19 -53.63 -24.50 45.50
CA ARG A 19 -52.63 -25.58 45.42
C ARG A 19 -52.13 -25.73 43.98
N THR A 20 -52.99 -25.70 42.96
CA THR A 20 -52.62 -25.76 41.53
C THR A 20 -51.84 -24.54 41.12
N LYS A 21 -52.21 -23.33 41.56
CA LYS A 21 -51.39 -22.11 41.28
C LYS A 21 -50.00 -22.18 41.90
N ARG A 22 -49.86 -22.66 43.15
CA ARG A 22 -48.52 -22.85 43.80
C ARG A 22 -47.67 -23.85 43.02
N ILE A 23 -48.25 -24.98 42.59
CA ILE A 23 -47.57 -25.99 41.78
C ILE A 23 -47.12 -25.39 40.41
N GLN A 24 -47.99 -24.60 39.76
CA GLN A 24 -47.64 -23.92 38.53
C GLN A 24 -46.50 -22.89 38.69
N HIS A 25 -46.49 -22.14 39.81
CA HIS A 25 -45.36 -21.21 40.12
C HIS A 25 -44.07 -21.98 40.39
N VAL A 26 -44.12 -23.07 41.14
CA VAL A 26 -42.94 -23.91 41.38
C VAL A 26 -42.40 -24.50 40.08
N LEU A 27 -43.29 -25.01 39.24
CA LEU A 27 -42.90 -25.54 37.91
C LEU A 27 -42.31 -24.46 36.99
N SER A 28 -42.88 -23.23 37.01
CA SER A 28 -42.30 -22.14 36.22
C SER A 28 -40.93 -21.68 36.74
N LEU A 29 -40.76 -21.62 38.07
CA LEU A 29 -39.44 -21.34 38.67
C LEU A 29 -38.43 -22.45 38.35
N LEU A 30 -38.86 -23.71 38.35
CA LEU A 30 -38.01 -24.85 37.99
C LEU A 30 -37.59 -24.79 36.51
N LYS A 31 -38.50 -24.38 35.59
CA LYS A 31 -38.18 -24.15 34.18
C LYS A 31 -37.20 -23.01 34.00
N ILE A 32 -37.36 -21.90 34.74
CA ILE A 32 -36.44 -20.77 34.66
C ILE A 32 -35.07 -21.20 35.20
N PHE A 33 -35.02 -21.92 36.32
CA PHE A 33 -33.79 -22.44 36.91
C PHE A 33 -33.08 -23.43 35.94
N ALA A 34 -33.83 -24.34 35.32
CA ALA A 34 -33.31 -25.26 34.32
C ALA A 34 -32.76 -24.52 33.09
N GLY A 35 -33.44 -23.45 32.65
CA GLY A 35 -32.96 -22.60 31.57
C GLY A 35 -31.66 -21.89 31.91
N LEU A 36 -31.57 -21.30 33.09
CA LEU A 36 -30.34 -20.64 33.56
C LEU A 36 -29.18 -21.65 33.72
N SER A 37 -29.46 -22.84 34.25
CA SER A 37 -28.49 -23.92 34.40
C SER A 37 -27.96 -24.37 33.01
N LEU A 38 -28.85 -24.50 32.03
CA LEU A 38 -28.46 -24.86 30.66
C LEU A 38 -27.52 -23.79 30.03
N VAL A 39 -27.86 -22.51 30.21
CA VAL A 39 -27.02 -21.41 29.73
C VAL A 39 -25.65 -21.43 30.41
N ALA A 40 -25.61 -21.65 31.73
CA ALA A 40 -24.36 -21.77 32.48
C ALA A 40 -23.49 -22.93 31.99
N VAL A 41 -24.08 -24.11 31.78
CA VAL A 41 -23.38 -25.28 31.25
C VAL A 41 -22.85 -25.01 29.84
N MET A 42 -23.65 -24.39 28.97
CA MET A 42 -23.20 -24.03 27.61
C MET A 42 -22.05 -23.02 27.65
N SER A 43 -22.10 -22.03 28.54
CA SER A 43 -21.03 -21.06 28.75
C SER A 43 -19.75 -21.73 29.22
N PHE A 44 -19.82 -22.63 30.17
CA PHE A 44 -18.69 -23.43 30.62
C PHE A 44 -18.12 -24.34 29.53
N ALA A 45 -18.97 -25.00 28.78
CA ALA A 45 -18.55 -25.85 27.65
C ALA A 45 -17.84 -25.02 26.58
N PHE A 46 -18.32 -23.80 26.32
CA PHE A 46 -17.70 -22.89 25.35
C PHE A 46 -16.31 -22.43 25.83
N ILE A 47 -16.19 -22.01 27.10
CA ILE A 47 -14.92 -21.59 27.70
C ILE A 47 -13.91 -22.75 27.67
N PHE A 48 -14.35 -23.94 28.07
CA PHE A 48 -13.48 -25.14 28.08
C PHE A 48 -13.04 -25.55 26.67
N SER A 49 -13.95 -25.48 25.70
CA SER A 49 -13.61 -25.72 24.28
C SER A 49 -12.60 -24.71 23.77
N TYR A 50 -12.81 -23.41 24.07
CA TYR A 50 -11.88 -22.36 23.69
C TYR A 50 -10.48 -22.59 24.27
N ASP A 51 -10.39 -22.94 25.54
CA ASP A 51 -9.12 -23.24 26.22
C ASP A 51 -8.43 -24.48 25.62
N LEU A 52 -9.19 -25.53 25.33
CA LEU A 52 -8.68 -26.74 24.68
C LEU A 52 -8.09 -26.44 23.30
N PHE A 53 -8.78 -25.63 22.48
CA PHE A 53 -8.30 -25.27 21.15
C PHE A 53 -7.10 -24.32 21.21
N THR A 54 -7.06 -23.38 22.13
CA THR A 54 -5.97 -22.40 22.23
C THR A 54 -4.72 -22.96 22.91
N GLN A 55 -4.84 -23.96 23.82
CA GLN A 55 -3.71 -24.54 24.55
C GLN A 55 -3.20 -25.85 23.94
N SER A 56 -4.00 -26.47 23.06
CA SER A 56 -3.60 -27.74 22.41
C SER A 56 -2.31 -27.60 21.60
N GLY A 57 -1.39 -28.52 21.82
CA GLY A 57 -0.15 -28.64 21.03
C GLY A 57 -0.37 -28.93 19.54
N TYR A 58 -1.54 -29.48 19.18
CA TYR A 58 -1.92 -29.81 17.82
C TYR A 58 -2.04 -28.59 16.90
N PHE A 59 -2.43 -27.43 17.45
CA PHE A 59 -2.56 -26.18 16.70
C PHE A 59 -1.35 -25.25 16.84
N LYS A 60 -0.21 -25.76 17.29
CA LYS A 60 1.03 -24.98 17.32
C LYS A 60 1.52 -24.73 15.91
N THR A 61 1.92 -23.51 15.64
CA THR A 61 2.45 -23.08 14.35
C THR A 61 3.74 -23.83 14.00
N VAL A 62 3.65 -24.73 13.04
CA VAL A 62 4.80 -25.45 12.47
C VAL A 62 5.24 -24.77 11.18
N HIS A 63 4.26 -24.30 10.38
CA HIS A 63 4.48 -23.72 9.08
C HIS A 63 4.13 -22.22 9.09
N LEU A 64 5.14 -21.39 8.79
CA LEU A 64 4.99 -19.95 8.54
C LEU A 64 5.31 -19.72 7.07
N ASN A 65 4.28 -19.60 6.25
CA ASN A 65 4.42 -19.37 4.82
C ASN A 65 4.33 -17.88 4.53
N ILE A 66 5.43 -17.31 3.98
CA ILE A 66 5.51 -15.88 3.64
C ILE A 66 5.75 -15.75 2.15
N GLN A 67 4.87 -15.02 1.48
CA GLN A 67 4.92 -14.74 0.06
C GLN A 67 4.93 -13.24 -0.22
N GLY A 68 5.53 -12.84 -1.35
CA GLY A 68 5.55 -11.46 -1.83
C GLY A 68 6.75 -10.64 -1.39
N CYS A 69 7.72 -11.22 -0.67
CA CYS A 69 8.98 -10.57 -0.34
C CYS A 69 9.85 -10.42 -1.59
N ARG A 70 10.33 -9.22 -1.86
CA ARG A 70 11.30 -8.87 -2.92
C ARG A 70 12.54 -8.21 -2.32
N THR A 71 12.34 -7.14 -1.60
CA THR A 71 13.37 -6.33 -0.93
C THR A 71 13.51 -6.72 0.54
N LEU A 72 12.40 -7.05 1.19
CA LEU A 72 12.37 -7.44 2.59
C LEU A 72 12.75 -8.92 2.77
N ASP A 73 13.58 -9.19 3.79
CA ASP A 73 13.83 -10.56 4.21
C ASP A 73 12.63 -11.13 5.01
N LYS A 74 12.39 -12.42 4.85
CA LYS A 74 11.33 -13.15 5.57
C LYS A 74 11.46 -13.02 7.09
N LYS A 75 12.69 -12.95 7.61
CA LYS A 75 12.94 -12.76 9.04
C LYS A 75 12.43 -11.42 9.53
N THR A 76 12.67 -10.35 8.77
CA THR A 76 12.18 -9.00 9.06
C THR A 76 10.65 -8.96 9.09
N VAL A 77 9.99 -9.62 8.12
CA VAL A 77 8.53 -9.72 8.07
C VAL A 77 7.97 -10.46 9.28
N LEU A 78 8.60 -11.57 9.72
CA LEU A 78 8.20 -12.30 10.92
C LEU A 78 8.39 -11.48 12.20
N ALA A 79 9.51 -10.80 12.31
CA ALA A 79 9.78 -9.92 13.46
C ALA A 79 8.75 -8.79 13.54
N GLN A 80 8.43 -8.15 12.41
CA GLN A 80 7.42 -7.10 12.32
C GLN A 80 6.02 -7.62 12.67
N ALA A 81 5.67 -8.81 12.22
CA ALA A 81 4.43 -9.48 12.54
C ALA A 81 4.34 -9.92 14.01
N LYS A 82 5.47 -9.99 14.72
CA LYS A 82 5.64 -10.61 16.05
C LYS A 82 5.16 -12.06 16.06
N LEU A 83 5.53 -12.82 15.04
CA LEU A 83 5.21 -14.23 14.90
C LEU A 83 6.47 -15.08 15.04
N SER A 84 6.34 -16.16 15.79
CA SER A 84 7.37 -17.18 15.95
C SER A 84 6.80 -18.58 15.78
N ARG A 85 7.65 -19.55 15.52
CA ARG A 85 7.24 -20.96 15.53
C ARG A 85 6.81 -21.37 16.94
N GLY A 86 5.85 -22.26 17.04
CA GLY A 86 5.36 -22.79 18.30
C GLY A 86 4.22 -22.00 18.93
N LEU A 87 3.82 -20.86 18.37
CA LEU A 87 2.59 -20.15 18.79
C LEU A 87 1.36 -20.93 18.33
N ASN A 88 0.32 -20.97 19.15
CA ASN A 88 -0.95 -21.55 18.72
C ASN A 88 -1.60 -20.63 17.66
N ILE A 89 -2.04 -21.19 16.52
CA ILE A 89 -2.64 -20.42 15.42
C ILE A 89 -3.90 -19.66 15.84
N PHE A 90 -4.64 -20.17 16.81
CA PHE A 90 -5.87 -19.53 17.30
C PHE A 90 -5.59 -18.40 18.29
N SER A 91 -4.45 -18.43 19.00
CA SER A 91 -4.04 -17.33 19.87
C SER A 91 -3.54 -16.10 19.11
N VAL A 92 -3.18 -16.26 17.81
CA VAL A 92 -2.71 -15.17 16.98
C VAL A 92 -3.87 -14.32 16.50
N ASN A 93 -3.86 -13.02 16.85
CA ASN A 93 -4.80 -12.05 16.32
C ASN A 93 -4.37 -11.58 14.92
N LEU A 94 -5.04 -12.10 13.88
CA LEU A 94 -4.71 -11.82 12.49
C LEU A 94 -4.83 -10.34 12.12
N SER A 95 -5.86 -9.66 12.67
CA SER A 95 -6.07 -8.22 12.40
C SER A 95 -4.93 -7.36 12.98
N THR A 96 -4.51 -7.67 14.20
CA THR A 96 -3.38 -6.98 14.84
C THR A 96 -2.07 -7.27 14.10
N THR A 97 -1.86 -8.51 13.69
CA THR A 97 -0.69 -8.91 12.90
C THR A 97 -0.65 -8.18 11.58
N ARG A 98 -1.77 -8.10 10.86
CA ARG A 98 -1.89 -7.33 9.62
C ARG A 98 -1.58 -5.84 9.83
N LYS A 99 -2.11 -5.21 10.90
CA LYS A 99 -1.82 -3.81 11.22
C LYS A 99 -0.33 -3.58 11.50
N ARG A 100 0.34 -4.51 12.19
CA ARG A 100 1.78 -4.44 12.42
C ARG A 100 2.57 -4.52 11.12
N LEU A 101 2.21 -5.42 10.22
CA LEU A 101 2.84 -5.53 8.91
C LEU A 101 2.69 -4.24 8.11
N LEU A 102 1.48 -3.67 8.05
CA LEU A 102 1.21 -2.40 7.35
C LEU A 102 1.89 -1.19 7.97
N ALA A 103 2.34 -1.28 9.22
CA ALA A 103 3.16 -0.23 9.85
C ALA A 103 4.61 -0.24 9.36
N HIS A 104 5.06 -1.26 8.63
CA HIS A 104 6.38 -1.27 8.02
C HIS A 104 6.37 -0.44 6.73
N PRO A 105 7.28 0.55 6.56
CA PRO A 105 7.25 1.48 5.43
C PRO A 105 7.25 0.81 4.05
N TRP A 106 7.95 -0.31 3.90
CA TRP A 106 8.02 -1.03 2.63
C TRP A 106 6.77 -1.85 2.27
N ILE A 107 5.84 -2.07 3.20
CA ILE A 107 4.66 -2.92 2.96
C ILE A 107 3.47 -2.07 2.55
N SER A 108 3.03 -2.21 1.31
CA SER A 108 1.84 -1.53 0.77
C SER A 108 0.54 -2.25 1.11
N GLU A 109 0.58 -3.59 1.08
CA GLU A 109 -0.57 -4.43 1.36
C GLU A 109 -0.12 -5.65 2.16
N ALA A 110 -0.96 -6.12 3.08
CA ALA A 110 -0.70 -7.33 3.86
C ALA A 110 -2.00 -8.12 4.03
N GLU A 111 -1.92 -9.40 3.83
CA GLU A 111 -2.97 -10.38 4.08
C GLU A 111 -2.41 -11.45 5.02
N VAL A 112 -3.17 -11.79 6.06
CA VAL A 112 -2.78 -12.81 7.03
C VAL A 112 -3.93 -13.76 7.21
N SER A 113 -3.70 -15.06 6.99
CA SER A 113 -4.70 -16.11 7.12
C SER A 113 -4.15 -17.31 7.89
N ARG A 114 -5.07 -18.09 8.48
CA ARG A 114 -4.72 -19.35 9.12
C ARG A 114 -4.80 -20.50 8.11
N GLU A 115 -3.85 -21.37 8.19
CA GLU A 115 -3.83 -22.64 7.45
C GLU A 115 -3.94 -23.77 8.48
N ILE A 116 -5.15 -24.33 8.57
CA ILE A 116 -5.46 -25.37 9.55
C ILE A 116 -4.74 -26.67 9.13
N PRO A 117 -4.13 -27.43 10.06
CA PRO A 117 -4.24 -27.25 11.52
C PRO A 117 -3.13 -26.40 12.16
N SER A 118 -2.00 -26.16 11.51
CA SER A 118 -0.79 -25.65 12.19
C SER A 118 -0.01 -24.61 11.39
N GLY A 119 -0.68 -23.89 10.47
CA GLY A 119 -0.06 -22.90 9.61
C GLY A 119 -0.59 -21.47 9.78
N ILE A 120 0.28 -20.50 9.50
CA ILE A 120 -0.11 -19.13 9.20
C ILE A 120 0.48 -18.73 7.86
N HIS A 121 -0.39 -18.28 6.97
CA HIS A 121 -0.02 -17.76 5.67
C HIS A 121 -0.03 -16.24 5.70
N ILE A 122 1.09 -15.63 5.28
CA ILE A 122 1.28 -14.19 5.17
C ILE A 122 1.57 -13.88 3.71
N ARG A 123 0.74 -13.06 3.10
CA ARG A 123 0.99 -12.49 1.77
C ARG A 123 1.19 -11.00 1.93
N ILE A 124 2.34 -10.50 1.49
CA ILE A 124 2.61 -9.07 1.46
C ILE A 124 2.80 -8.60 0.03
N LYS A 125 2.56 -7.31 -0.18
CA LYS A 125 2.95 -6.60 -1.39
C LYS A 125 3.80 -5.42 -0.96
N GLU A 126 5.01 -5.35 -1.48
CA GLU A 126 5.92 -4.27 -1.20
C GLU A 126 5.62 -3.06 -2.09
N HIS A 127 5.97 -1.87 -1.61
CA HIS A 127 6.00 -0.69 -2.44
C HIS A 127 7.07 -0.84 -3.53
N GLU A 128 6.72 -0.47 -4.76
CA GLU A 128 7.68 -0.36 -5.85
C GLU A 128 8.12 1.10 -5.94
N PRO A 129 9.37 1.41 -5.56
CA PRO A 129 9.88 2.77 -5.65
C PRO A 129 10.03 3.19 -7.12
N LEU A 130 9.57 4.38 -7.43
CA LEU A 130 9.57 4.95 -8.78
C LEU A 130 10.55 6.10 -8.93
N ALA A 131 10.67 6.94 -7.90
CA ALA A 131 11.55 8.09 -7.84
C ALA A 131 11.87 8.47 -6.40
N ILE A 132 12.84 9.34 -6.23
CA ILE A 132 13.16 10.02 -4.97
C ILE A 132 12.67 11.46 -5.10
N ILE A 133 11.80 11.92 -4.20
CA ILE A 133 11.34 13.31 -4.12
C ILE A 133 12.19 14.06 -3.11
N ASP A 134 12.82 15.13 -3.53
CA ASP A 134 13.62 16.02 -2.68
C ASP A 134 12.80 17.28 -2.33
N ILE A 135 12.33 17.35 -1.10
CA ILE A 135 11.56 18.47 -0.52
C ILE A 135 12.16 18.87 0.82
N ASN A 136 13.41 19.27 0.85
CA ASN A 136 14.29 19.46 2.03
C ASN A 136 14.74 18.15 2.68
N ARG A 137 13.98 17.06 2.49
CA ARG A 137 14.33 15.68 2.79
C ARG A 137 13.97 14.82 1.59
N LYS A 138 14.65 13.70 1.47
CA LYS A 138 14.45 12.77 0.37
C LYS A 138 13.47 11.67 0.77
N PHE A 139 12.43 11.48 -0.02
CA PHE A 139 11.42 10.46 0.20
C PHE A 139 11.28 9.56 -1.02
N LEU A 140 11.03 8.30 -0.78
CA LEU A 140 10.69 7.34 -1.83
C LEU A 140 9.24 7.50 -2.26
N LEU A 141 9.05 7.69 -3.56
CA LEU A 141 7.75 7.79 -4.23
C LEU A 141 7.42 6.45 -4.90
N ASN A 142 6.21 5.96 -4.72
CA ASN A 142 5.74 4.74 -5.39
C ASN A 142 4.95 5.02 -6.69
N ASN A 143 4.59 3.95 -7.40
CA ASN A 143 3.81 4.01 -8.64
C ASN A 143 2.42 4.66 -8.50
N GLN A 144 1.89 4.74 -7.26
CA GLN A 144 0.59 5.32 -6.95
C GLN A 144 0.67 6.82 -6.61
N GLY A 145 1.87 7.39 -6.63
CA GLY A 145 2.10 8.79 -6.26
C GLY A 145 2.16 9.01 -4.74
N ARG A 146 2.39 7.97 -3.94
CA ARG A 146 2.48 8.09 -2.48
C ARG A 146 3.92 8.09 -2.04
N LEU A 147 4.28 9.02 -1.16
CA LEU A 147 5.52 8.96 -0.39
C LEU A 147 5.34 7.90 0.70
N PHE A 148 6.25 6.92 0.80
CA PHE A 148 6.07 5.80 1.72
C PHE A 148 7.21 5.62 2.72
N LYS A 149 8.41 6.16 2.43
CA LYS A 149 9.59 6.05 3.30
C LYS A 149 10.52 7.24 3.07
N GLU A 150 11.16 7.75 4.12
CA GLU A 150 12.32 8.62 3.99
C GLU A 150 13.47 7.80 3.40
N TRP A 151 14.14 8.35 2.38
CA TRP A 151 15.21 7.66 1.68
C TRP A 151 16.47 7.59 2.55
N GLU A 152 17.11 6.45 2.57
CA GLU A 152 18.37 6.18 3.26
C GLU A 152 19.41 5.62 2.27
N ALA A 153 20.70 5.71 2.62
CA ALA A 153 21.77 5.23 1.75
C ALA A 153 21.72 3.72 1.44
N SER A 154 21.01 2.95 2.26
CA SER A 154 20.76 1.50 2.07
C SER A 154 19.65 1.20 1.07
N ASP A 155 18.85 2.21 0.71
CA ASP A 155 17.75 2.05 -0.24
C ASP A 155 18.25 2.05 -1.70
N PRO A 156 17.42 1.65 -2.68
CA PRO A 156 17.82 1.65 -4.09
C PRO A 156 18.31 3.01 -4.56
N VAL A 157 19.49 3.04 -5.20
CA VAL A 157 20.21 4.27 -5.60
C VAL A 157 19.88 4.68 -7.03
N ASN A 158 19.47 3.72 -7.88
CA ASN A 158 19.24 3.95 -9.32
C ASN A 158 17.81 4.43 -9.60
N LEU A 159 17.37 5.46 -8.89
CA LEU A 159 16.08 6.10 -9.06
C LEU A 159 16.27 7.57 -9.45
N PRO A 160 15.44 8.11 -10.35
CA PRO A 160 15.46 9.54 -10.65
C PRO A 160 15.14 10.36 -9.40
N VAL A 161 15.92 11.42 -9.20
CA VAL A 161 15.67 12.41 -8.14
C VAL A 161 14.82 13.53 -8.71
N VAL A 162 13.71 13.82 -8.06
CA VAL A 162 12.81 14.92 -8.43
C VAL A 162 13.01 16.06 -7.44
N ASP A 163 13.29 17.23 -7.96
CA ASP A 163 13.53 18.45 -7.20
C ASP A 163 12.64 19.60 -7.70
N GLY A 164 12.40 20.61 -6.88
CA GLY A 164 11.58 21.79 -7.21
C GLY A 164 10.09 21.65 -6.86
N LEU A 165 9.66 20.50 -6.32
CA LEU A 165 8.33 20.35 -5.75
C LEU A 165 8.28 20.91 -4.33
N ALA A 166 7.12 21.48 -3.94
CA ALA A 166 6.82 21.80 -2.56
C ALA A 166 5.93 20.72 -1.93
N PHE A 167 5.92 20.65 -0.60
CA PHE A 167 5.05 19.70 0.11
C PHE A 167 3.56 19.89 -0.23
N SER A 168 3.15 21.14 -0.49
CA SER A 168 1.80 21.47 -0.95
C SER A 168 1.42 20.87 -2.30
N ASP A 169 2.41 20.57 -3.16
CA ASP A 169 2.18 19.96 -4.47
C ASP A 169 1.80 18.47 -4.39
N LEU A 170 2.16 17.82 -3.27
CA LEU A 170 1.96 16.39 -3.05
C LEU A 170 0.63 16.07 -2.38
N ASN A 171 0.00 17.05 -1.74
CA ASN A 171 -1.22 16.85 -0.97
C ASN A 171 -2.13 18.07 -1.11
N VAL A 172 -2.90 18.10 -2.18
CA VAL A 172 -3.96 19.08 -2.32
C VAL A 172 -5.17 18.59 -1.51
N GLY A 173 -5.71 19.44 -0.64
CA GLY A 173 -6.69 19.07 0.38
C GLY A 173 -8.00 18.42 -0.11
N ASP A 174 -8.26 18.44 -1.41
CA ASP A 174 -9.37 17.77 -2.09
C ASP A 174 -9.03 16.38 -2.66
N GLY A 175 -7.81 15.89 -2.40
CA GLY A 175 -7.32 14.62 -2.92
C GLY A 175 -6.80 14.67 -4.36
N SER A 176 -6.77 15.85 -4.99
CA SER A 176 -6.13 16.06 -6.28
C SER A 176 -4.64 16.38 -6.09
N TYR A 177 -3.82 16.00 -7.06
CA TYR A 177 -2.41 16.38 -7.11
C TYR A 177 -2.24 17.68 -7.90
N SER A 178 -1.23 18.47 -7.55
CA SER A 178 -0.90 19.68 -8.31
C SER A 178 -0.50 19.38 -9.76
N ARG A 179 -0.61 20.38 -10.65
CA ARG A 179 -0.17 20.22 -12.04
C ARG A 179 1.31 19.80 -12.14
N PRO A 180 2.25 20.42 -11.39
CA PRO A 180 3.66 19.99 -11.38
C PRO A 180 3.84 18.54 -10.97
N PHE A 181 3.16 18.08 -9.92
CA PHE A 181 3.26 16.69 -9.47
C PHE A 181 2.68 15.69 -10.48
N ASN A 182 1.52 16.04 -11.08
CA ASN A 182 0.91 15.22 -12.13
C ASN A 182 1.83 15.11 -13.36
N ALA A 183 2.51 16.19 -13.72
CA ALA A 183 3.49 16.21 -14.78
C ALA A 183 4.64 15.22 -14.52
N VAL A 184 5.23 15.27 -13.32
CA VAL A 184 6.27 14.34 -12.87
C VAL A 184 5.79 12.90 -12.94
N MET A 185 4.61 12.61 -12.39
CA MET A 185 4.03 11.26 -12.41
C MET A 185 3.80 10.74 -13.82
N THR A 186 3.40 11.60 -14.75
CA THR A 186 3.19 11.24 -16.15
C THR A 186 4.50 10.84 -16.83
N VAL A 187 5.54 11.64 -16.65
CA VAL A 187 6.88 11.38 -17.19
C VAL A 187 7.45 10.08 -16.61
N LEU A 188 7.37 9.90 -15.30
CA LEU A 188 7.87 8.69 -14.64
C LEU A 188 7.11 7.42 -15.08
N LYS A 189 5.81 7.53 -15.35
CA LYS A 189 5.01 6.41 -15.89
C LYS A 189 5.41 6.08 -17.34
N LEU A 190 5.68 7.08 -18.17
CA LEU A 190 6.19 6.87 -19.53
C LEU A 190 7.56 6.20 -19.51
N GLY A 191 8.45 6.63 -18.62
CA GLY A 191 9.79 6.06 -18.46
C GLY A 191 9.82 4.65 -17.85
N LYS A 192 8.70 4.17 -17.31
CA LYS A 192 8.58 2.79 -16.80
C LYS A 192 8.43 1.77 -17.93
N ASN A 193 7.95 2.17 -19.10
CA ASN A 193 7.75 1.28 -20.23
C ASN A 193 9.10 0.87 -20.84
N ASN A 194 9.32 -0.44 -21.02
CA ASN A 194 10.58 -0.98 -21.59
C ASN A 194 10.89 -0.50 -23.00
N GLY A 195 9.91 0.02 -23.73
CA GLY A 195 10.08 0.61 -25.07
C GLY A 195 10.21 2.13 -25.08
N SER A 196 10.29 2.77 -23.91
CA SER A 196 10.47 4.23 -23.83
C SER A 196 11.84 4.64 -24.33
N ILE A 197 11.90 5.73 -25.09
CA ILE A 197 13.17 6.32 -25.57
C ILE A 197 14.04 6.84 -24.41
N LEU A 198 13.41 7.13 -23.27
CA LEU A 198 14.06 7.56 -22.03
C LEU A 198 13.44 6.78 -20.89
N THR A 199 14.17 5.79 -20.39
CA THR A 199 13.73 4.98 -19.26
C THR A 199 14.05 5.67 -17.94
N ASN A 200 13.31 5.34 -16.88
CA ASN A 200 13.58 5.92 -15.55
C ASN A 200 15.01 5.65 -15.05
N LYS A 201 15.64 4.55 -15.49
CA LYS A 201 17.04 4.24 -15.17
C LYS A 201 18.05 5.18 -15.81
N GLU A 202 17.67 5.79 -16.91
CA GLU A 202 18.50 6.76 -17.64
C GLU A 202 18.27 8.18 -17.16
N ILE A 203 17.23 8.43 -16.37
CA ILE A 203 16.95 9.73 -15.77
C ILE A 203 17.71 9.83 -14.45
N ARG A 204 18.60 10.80 -14.34
CA ARG A 204 19.32 11.11 -13.10
C ARG A 204 18.53 12.07 -12.22
N LYS A 205 18.00 13.16 -12.82
CA LYS A 205 17.27 14.22 -12.10
C LYS A 205 16.11 14.73 -12.97
N ILE A 206 15.01 15.03 -12.33
CA ILE A 206 13.89 15.81 -12.89
C ILE A 206 13.80 17.08 -12.07
N GLU A 207 13.97 18.20 -12.70
CA GLU A 207 13.81 19.53 -12.10
C GLU A 207 12.46 20.10 -12.48
N VAL A 208 11.73 20.54 -11.48
CA VAL A 208 10.37 21.06 -11.64
C VAL A 208 10.37 22.55 -11.37
N ASP A 209 10.06 23.32 -12.40
CA ASP A 209 9.75 24.73 -12.29
C ASP A 209 8.24 24.93 -12.44
N LYS A 210 7.63 25.71 -11.53
CA LYS A 210 6.17 25.88 -11.51
C LYS A 210 5.61 26.61 -12.73
N ASP A 211 6.41 27.50 -13.31
CA ASP A 211 6.03 28.34 -14.45
C ASP A 211 6.46 27.73 -15.77
N ILE A 212 7.68 27.17 -15.83
CA ILE A 212 8.31 26.66 -17.05
C ILE A 212 7.94 25.20 -17.29
N GLY A 213 7.83 24.39 -16.23
CA GLY A 213 7.55 22.96 -16.30
C GLY A 213 8.77 22.08 -16.02
N LEU A 214 8.86 20.93 -16.67
CA LEU A 214 9.84 19.89 -16.38
C LEU A 214 11.10 20.03 -17.21
N THR A 215 12.26 19.90 -16.56
CA THR A 215 13.56 19.68 -17.18
C THR A 215 14.12 18.35 -16.68
N ILE A 216 14.48 17.45 -17.60
CA ILE A 216 15.05 16.14 -17.28
C ILE A 216 16.55 16.15 -17.57
N TYR A 217 17.35 15.70 -16.62
CA TYR A 217 18.78 15.46 -16.77
C TYR A 217 19.01 13.96 -16.91
N ALA A 218 19.38 13.53 -18.11
CA ALA A 218 19.66 12.14 -18.40
C ALA A 218 21.09 11.74 -17.99
N SER A 219 21.30 10.45 -17.75
CA SER A 219 22.62 9.89 -17.41
C SER A 219 23.52 9.71 -18.62
N ASN A 220 22.95 9.66 -19.82
CA ASN A 220 23.64 9.57 -21.10
C ASN A 220 23.99 10.97 -21.64
N SER A 221 24.69 11.05 -22.76
CA SER A 221 25.17 12.29 -23.38
C SER A 221 24.07 13.25 -23.89
N LEU A 222 22.82 13.08 -23.45
CA LEU A 222 21.69 13.88 -23.91
C LEU A 222 21.58 15.27 -23.26
N GLY A 223 22.36 15.53 -22.21
CA GLY A 223 22.29 16.80 -21.49
C GLY A 223 20.93 17.06 -20.83
N ALA A 224 20.49 18.31 -20.86
CA ALA A 224 19.21 18.73 -20.28
C ALA A 224 18.08 18.67 -21.31
N LEU A 225 17.03 17.92 -21.02
CA LEU A 225 15.81 17.81 -21.84
C LEU A 225 14.74 18.73 -21.27
N LYS A 226 14.47 19.86 -21.91
CA LYS A 226 13.44 20.81 -21.49
C LYS A 226 12.11 20.39 -22.09
N LEU A 227 11.24 19.83 -21.25
CA LEU A 227 9.92 19.33 -21.69
C LEU A 227 8.81 20.36 -21.47
N GLY A 228 8.95 21.27 -20.51
CA GLY A 228 7.84 22.12 -20.11
C GLY A 228 6.68 21.33 -19.53
N TYR A 229 5.45 21.82 -19.75
CA TYR A 229 4.21 21.13 -19.36
C TYR A 229 3.51 20.49 -20.56
N ASP A 230 2.63 19.53 -20.25
CA ASP A 230 1.67 18.89 -21.14
C ASP A 230 2.28 18.12 -22.34
N ASP A 231 1.47 17.29 -22.97
CA ASP A 231 1.75 16.51 -24.19
C ASP A 231 3.09 15.73 -24.19
N TYR A 232 3.42 15.11 -23.06
CA TYR A 232 4.65 14.32 -22.92
C TYR A 232 4.78 13.17 -23.93
N PRO A 233 3.70 12.44 -24.30
CA PRO A 233 3.81 11.38 -25.30
C PRO A 233 4.32 11.89 -26.65
N SER A 234 3.81 13.02 -27.17
CA SER A 234 4.29 13.63 -28.42
C SER A 234 5.73 14.13 -28.28
N LYS A 235 6.08 14.72 -27.14
CA LYS A 235 7.46 15.17 -26.87
C LYS A 235 8.44 14.01 -26.85
N TYR A 236 8.08 12.88 -26.27
CA TYR A 236 8.90 11.67 -26.30
C TYR A 236 9.07 11.11 -27.73
N LYS A 237 8.00 11.13 -28.54
CA LYS A 237 8.09 10.74 -29.97
C LYS A 237 9.02 11.67 -30.75
N ARG A 238 8.88 12.97 -30.56
CA ARG A 238 9.77 13.97 -31.20
C ARG A 238 11.21 13.84 -30.73
N LEU A 239 11.45 13.54 -29.47
CA LEU A 239 12.79 13.22 -28.98
C LEU A 239 13.36 12.01 -29.69
N GLN A 240 12.56 10.95 -29.88
CA GLN A 240 12.97 9.75 -30.61
C GLN A 240 13.39 10.07 -32.06
N GLU A 241 12.63 10.90 -32.76
CA GLU A 241 12.94 11.34 -34.13
C GLU A 241 14.26 12.13 -34.17
N VAL A 242 14.48 13.06 -33.23
CA VAL A 242 15.73 13.82 -33.12
C VAL A 242 16.91 12.90 -32.85
N LEU A 243 16.81 11.99 -31.91
CA LEU A 243 17.90 11.07 -31.58
C LEU A 243 18.21 10.10 -32.72
N PHE A 244 17.20 9.66 -33.46
CA PHE A 244 17.38 8.84 -34.65
C PHE A 244 18.14 9.62 -35.73
N TYR A 245 17.78 10.87 -35.97
CA TYR A 245 18.47 11.74 -36.95
C TYR A 245 19.93 11.99 -36.58
N LEU A 246 20.20 12.32 -35.30
CA LEU A 246 21.56 12.54 -34.83
C LEU A 246 22.41 11.26 -34.91
N LYS A 247 21.85 10.10 -34.64
CA LYS A 247 22.55 8.80 -34.73
C LYS A 247 22.90 8.44 -36.18
N LYS A 248 22.00 8.76 -37.13
CA LYS A 248 22.20 8.47 -38.55
C LYS A 248 23.36 9.29 -39.16
N ASN A 249 23.58 10.49 -38.69
CA ASN A 249 24.61 11.39 -39.20
C ASN A 249 26.02 11.17 -38.61
N GLN A 250 26.24 10.03 -37.90
CA GLN A 250 27.53 9.56 -37.35
C GLN A 250 28.24 10.50 -36.36
N ASN A 251 27.73 11.67 -36.11
CA ASN A 251 28.23 12.59 -35.10
C ASN A 251 27.15 12.78 -34.05
N ILE A 252 27.23 12.03 -32.95
CA ILE A 252 26.51 12.39 -31.74
C ILE A 252 27.41 13.33 -30.94
N PRO A 253 27.30 14.65 -31.16
CA PRO A 253 28.05 15.59 -30.32
C PRO A 253 27.53 15.47 -28.90
N ILE A 254 28.37 15.79 -27.93
CA ILE A 254 27.92 15.91 -26.54
C ILE A 254 26.86 17.02 -26.54
N LEU A 255 25.60 16.61 -26.27
CA LEU A 255 24.47 17.54 -26.23
C LEU A 255 24.49 18.30 -24.91
N ASN A 256 24.35 19.61 -24.98
CA ASN A 256 24.15 20.42 -23.79
C ASN A 256 22.68 20.45 -23.38
N SER A 257 21.79 20.72 -24.34
CA SER A 257 20.35 20.65 -24.07
C SER A 257 19.51 20.43 -25.35
N ILE A 258 18.36 19.82 -25.16
CA ILE A 258 17.29 19.69 -26.17
C ILE A 258 16.03 20.35 -25.61
N ASP A 259 15.51 21.36 -26.29
CA ASP A 259 14.27 22.03 -25.92
C ASP A 259 13.12 21.50 -26.78
N LEU A 260 12.15 20.84 -26.13
CA LEU A 260 10.96 20.24 -26.73
C LEU A 260 9.68 20.99 -26.33
N ASN A 261 9.81 22.11 -25.62
CA ASN A 261 8.66 22.85 -25.10
C ASN A 261 7.81 23.41 -26.24
N ASN A 262 8.42 23.94 -27.30
CA ASN A 262 7.68 24.46 -28.44
C ASN A 262 7.19 23.31 -29.35
N PRO A 263 5.87 23.19 -29.65
CA PRO A 263 5.32 22.13 -30.45
C PRO A 263 5.83 22.14 -31.91
N ASN A 264 6.19 23.31 -32.46
CA ASN A 264 6.56 23.49 -33.88
C ASN A 264 8.07 23.52 -34.11
N ARG A 265 8.88 23.62 -33.06
CA ARG A 265 10.34 23.75 -33.17
C ARG A 265 11.07 23.02 -32.07
N ILE A 266 12.09 22.28 -32.44
CA ILE A 266 13.04 21.68 -31.49
C ILE A 266 14.33 22.46 -31.56
N VAL A 267 14.88 22.87 -30.43
CA VAL A 267 16.17 23.54 -30.34
C VAL A 267 17.16 22.59 -29.67
N VAL A 268 18.23 22.28 -30.39
CA VAL A 268 19.31 21.42 -29.92
C VAL A 268 20.55 22.28 -29.75
N ASN A 269 21.02 22.37 -28.48
CA ASN A 269 22.25 23.06 -28.15
C ASN A 269 23.38 22.04 -28.00
N LEU A 270 24.44 22.25 -28.78
CA LEU A 270 25.62 21.41 -28.74
C LEU A 270 26.61 21.94 -27.71
N ASN A 271 27.33 21.04 -27.03
CA ASN A 271 28.45 21.45 -26.20
C ASN A 271 29.61 21.84 -27.11
N GLN A 272 29.86 23.13 -27.28
CA GLN A 272 31.08 23.61 -27.97
C GLN A 272 32.23 23.41 -26.99
N GLU A 273 33.01 22.34 -27.12
CA GLU A 273 34.34 22.34 -26.56
C GLU A 273 35.06 23.59 -27.09
N LYS A 274 35.50 24.47 -26.16
CA LYS A 274 36.40 25.58 -26.50
C LYS A 274 37.59 24.98 -27.23
N GLN A 275 37.66 25.15 -28.59
CA GLN A 275 38.92 24.95 -29.28
C GLN A 275 39.96 25.77 -28.58
N PRO A 276 41.08 25.17 -28.17
CA PRO A 276 42.19 25.97 -27.65
C PRO A 276 42.55 27.03 -28.69
N ALA A 277 42.54 28.29 -28.24
CA ALA A 277 42.92 29.43 -29.08
C ALA A 277 44.25 29.10 -29.80
N ALA A 278 44.20 29.04 -31.13
CA ALA A 278 45.39 28.87 -31.94
C ALA A 278 46.34 30.01 -31.61
N GLY A 279 47.50 29.65 -31.00
CA GLY A 279 48.48 30.59 -30.58
C GLY A 279 48.93 31.45 -31.78
N HIS A 280 48.75 32.75 -31.66
CA HIS A 280 49.44 33.68 -32.54
C HIS A 280 50.94 33.43 -32.38
N LYS A 281 51.55 32.84 -33.41
CA LYS A 281 53.01 32.97 -33.62
C LYS A 281 53.23 34.34 -34.22
N GLU A 282 53.69 35.27 -33.38
CA GLU A 282 54.41 36.44 -33.88
C GLU A 282 55.76 35.99 -34.41
N VAL A 283 56.05 36.37 -35.63
CA VAL A 283 57.39 36.33 -36.27
C VAL A 283 57.99 37.71 -36.20
#